data_fee425b6637436c2551956bb5a3a71db
#
_entry.id   fee425b6637436c2551956bb5a3a71db
#
_cell.length_a   1.000
_cell.length_b   1.000
_cell.length_c   1.000
_cell.angle_alpha   90.00
_cell.angle_beta   90.00
_cell.angle_gamma   90.00
#
_symmetry.space_group_name_H-M   'P 1'
#
loop_
_entity.id
_entity.type
_entity.pdbx_description
1 polymer ?
#
loop_
_entity_poly.entity_id
_entity_poly.type
_entity_poly.pdbx_seq_one_letter_code
_entity_poly.pdbx_strand_id
1 'polypeptide(L)'
;MAERQKQWYVLRAISGKEGKVEEYINSALTTSSLFQEYVSQVLIPKEKISVLKNGKRTEKERNMLPGYLLVECHLCDESFPLLRNIPHVLGFLSGGKTSSAPKPVSQEEVNKLVGIATESEARAASEITFVVGESVKVVDGPFSGFKGTVQEVSQEKHKLKVVVTIFDRQTPLELGYNQVEKE
;
A
#
# COMPACT_ATOMS: atom_id res chain seq x y z
N MET A 1 6.33 31.81 19.84
CA MET A 1 5.12 31.04 19.54
C MET A 1 5.37 29.58 19.92
N ALA A 2 4.57 29.01 20.76
CA ALA A 2 4.66 27.58 21.04
C ALA A 2 4.32 26.82 19.76
N GLU A 3 5.27 26.03 19.28
CA GLU A 3 4.97 25.11 18.19
C GLU A 3 3.86 24.18 18.65
N ARG A 4 2.72 24.27 18.00
CA ARG A 4 1.62 23.36 18.23
C ARG A 4 2.05 21.98 17.79
N GLN A 5 2.28 21.09 18.75
CA GLN A 5 2.66 19.72 18.45
C GLN A 5 1.50 19.03 17.72
N LYS A 6 1.75 18.70 16.47
CA LYS A 6 0.83 17.90 15.65
C LYS A 6 1.10 16.42 15.93
N GLN A 7 0.02 15.69 16.09
CA GLN A 7 0.04 14.25 16.33
C GLN A 7 -0.85 13.54 15.34
N TRP A 8 -0.61 12.26 15.16
CA TRP A 8 -1.43 11.42 14.30
C TRP A 8 -2.66 10.92 15.04
N TYR A 9 -3.81 11.07 14.41
CA TYR A 9 -5.09 10.55 14.90
C TYR A 9 -5.75 9.70 13.82
N VAL A 10 -6.56 8.75 14.27
CA VAL A 10 -7.38 7.92 13.37
C VAL A 10 -8.75 8.56 13.23
N LEU A 11 -9.09 8.90 11.99
CA LEU A 11 -10.37 9.45 11.62
C LEU A 11 -11.24 8.34 11.02
N ARG A 12 -12.46 8.21 11.49
CA ARG A 12 -13.44 7.27 10.96
C ARG A 12 -14.27 7.92 9.89
N ALA A 13 -14.34 7.28 8.74
CA ALA A 13 -15.15 7.71 7.61
C ALA A 13 -16.12 6.60 7.17
N ILE A 14 -17.06 6.97 6.33
CA ILE A 14 -17.94 5.98 5.68
C ILE A 14 -17.10 5.11 4.77
N SER A 15 -17.23 3.81 4.91
CA SER A 15 -16.52 2.83 4.10
C SER A 15 -16.77 3.05 2.60
N GLY A 16 -15.70 3.15 1.81
CA GLY A 16 -15.75 3.47 0.39
C GLY A 16 -15.77 4.98 0.07
N LYS A 17 -15.80 5.84 1.08
CA LYS A 17 -15.77 7.31 0.93
C LYS A 17 -14.49 7.96 1.44
N GLU A 18 -13.52 7.17 1.82
CA GLU A 18 -12.24 7.62 2.36
C GLU A 18 -11.52 8.57 1.39
N GLY A 19 -11.51 8.24 0.10
CA GLY A 19 -10.91 9.08 -0.93
C GLY A 19 -11.56 10.47 -1.05
N LYS A 20 -12.86 10.56 -0.83
CA LYS A 20 -13.57 11.84 -0.82
C LYS A 20 -13.24 12.69 0.40
N VAL A 21 -13.03 12.06 1.54
CA VAL A 21 -12.57 12.74 2.76
C VAL A 21 -11.15 13.27 2.58
N GLU A 22 -10.26 12.46 2.03
CA GLU A 22 -8.90 12.86 1.69
C GLU A 22 -8.87 14.06 0.74
N GLU A 23 -9.66 13.98 -0.33
CA GLU A 23 -9.79 15.07 -1.32
C GLU A 23 -10.33 16.36 -0.68
N TYR A 24 -11.32 16.25 0.20
CA TYR A 24 -11.86 17.39 0.91
C TYR A 24 -10.81 18.05 1.84
N ILE A 25 -10.08 17.25 2.60
CA ILE A 25 -9.02 17.75 3.50
C ILE A 25 -7.90 18.42 2.68
N ASN A 26 -7.44 17.81 1.61
CA ASN A 26 -6.43 18.39 0.73
C ASN A 26 -6.90 19.71 0.11
N SER A 27 -8.15 19.77 -0.33
CA SER A 27 -8.76 20.99 -0.84
C SER A 27 -8.87 22.08 0.25
N ALA A 28 -9.27 21.71 1.45
CA ALA A 28 -9.34 22.63 2.58
C ALA A 28 -7.95 23.14 3.01
N LEU A 29 -6.93 22.30 2.92
CA LEU A 29 -5.54 22.70 3.19
C LEU A 29 -5.03 23.76 2.19
N THR A 30 -5.53 23.76 0.96
CA THR A 30 -5.16 24.77 -0.04
C THR A 30 -5.96 26.05 0.05
N THR A 31 -7.19 25.99 0.56
CA THR A 31 -8.14 27.13 0.55
C THR A 31 -8.32 27.78 1.91
N SER A 32 -8.11 27.04 2.99
CA SER A 32 -8.39 27.52 4.35
C SER A 32 -7.11 27.60 5.19
N SER A 33 -6.75 28.80 5.57
CA SER A 33 -5.63 29.04 6.49
C SER A 33 -5.84 28.39 7.87
N LEU A 34 -7.08 28.28 8.31
CA LEU A 34 -7.46 27.62 9.55
C LEU A 34 -7.14 26.12 9.51
N PHE A 35 -7.41 25.45 8.40
CA PHE A 35 -7.02 24.06 8.21
C PHE A 35 -5.50 23.89 8.19
N GLN A 36 -4.78 24.77 7.51
CA GLN A 36 -3.32 24.75 7.46
C GLN A 36 -2.68 24.92 8.84
N GLU A 37 -3.31 25.69 9.70
CA GLU A 37 -2.83 25.92 11.06
C GLU A 37 -2.93 24.67 11.94
N TYR A 38 -4.03 23.95 11.85
CA TYR A 38 -4.30 22.79 12.69
C TYR A 38 -3.97 21.45 12.05
N VAL A 39 -4.12 21.30 10.75
CA VAL A 39 -3.92 20.06 10.01
C VAL A 39 -2.66 20.15 9.14
N SER A 40 -1.82 19.17 9.20
CA SER A 40 -0.61 19.08 8.38
C SER A 40 -0.84 18.24 7.12
N GLN A 41 -1.34 17.05 7.31
CA GLN A 41 -1.54 16.10 6.22
C GLN A 41 -2.57 15.03 6.61
N VAL A 42 -3.08 14.38 5.59
CA VAL A 42 -3.96 13.22 5.71
C VAL A 42 -3.38 12.06 4.90
N LEU A 43 -3.55 10.86 5.39
CA LEU A 43 -3.02 9.67 4.77
C LEU A 43 -4.03 8.53 4.85
N ILE A 44 -4.28 7.89 3.72
CA ILE A 44 -5.05 6.65 3.66
C ILE A 44 -4.07 5.49 3.56
N PRO A 45 -4.09 4.53 4.51
CA PRO A 45 -3.24 3.35 4.41
C PRO A 45 -3.75 2.45 3.27
N LYS A 46 -3.07 2.51 2.14
CA LYS A 46 -3.37 1.72 0.94
C LYS A 46 -2.27 0.70 0.70
N GLU A 47 -2.66 -0.45 0.18
CA GLU A 47 -1.73 -1.45 -0.35
C GLU A 47 -2.00 -1.67 -1.84
N LYS A 48 -0.96 -1.93 -2.59
CA LYS A 48 -1.08 -2.34 -3.99
C LYS A 48 -1.14 -3.85 -4.06
N ILE A 49 -2.22 -4.35 -4.63
CA ILE A 49 -2.41 -5.78 -4.88
C ILE A 49 -2.45 -6.04 -6.38
N SER A 50 -1.82 -7.13 -6.79
CA SER A 50 -1.92 -7.60 -8.16
C SER A 50 -3.15 -8.49 -8.31
N VAL A 51 -4.07 -8.09 -9.19
CA VAL A 51 -5.26 -8.86 -9.52
C VAL A 51 -5.17 -9.34 -10.96
N LEU A 52 -5.42 -10.62 -11.18
CA LEU A 52 -5.59 -11.20 -12.52
C LEU A 52 -7.03 -10.94 -13.00
N LYS A 53 -7.15 -10.08 -14.02
CA LYS A 53 -8.43 -9.83 -14.68
C LYS A 53 -8.28 -10.13 -16.18
N ASN A 54 -9.08 -11.08 -16.68
CA ASN A 54 -9.05 -11.53 -18.08
C ASN A 54 -7.67 -11.98 -18.58
N GLY A 55 -6.89 -12.66 -17.74
CA GLY A 55 -5.53 -13.09 -18.06
C GLY A 55 -4.47 -11.99 -18.06
N LYS A 56 -4.86 -10.75 -17.74
CA LYS A 56 -3.95 -9.62 -17.60
C LYS A 56 -3.74 -9.28 -16.13
N ARG A 57 -2.51 -9.07 -15.76
CA ARG A 57 -2.13 -8.57 -14.43
C ARG A 57 -2.48 -7.09 -14.35
N THR A 58 -3.39 -6.76 -13.44
CA THR A 58 -3.77 -5.38 -13.17
C THR A 58 -3.40 -5.05 -11.74
N GLU A 59 -2.68 -3.97 -11.54
CA GLU A 59 -2.44 -3.45 -10.19
C GLU A 59 -3.68 -2.71 -9.71
N LYS A 60 -4.14 -3.08 -8.54
CA LYS A 60 -5.28 -2.43 -7.88
C LYS A 60 -4.86 -1.95 -6.51
N GLU A 61 -5.16 -0.71 -6.22
CA GLU A 61 -5.00 -0.17 -4.86
C GLU A 61 -6.15 -0.65 -3.98
N ARG A 62 -5.81 -1.20 -2.85
CA ARG A 62 -6.76 -1.61 -1.83
C ARG A 62 -6.49 -0.85 -0.55
N ASN A 63 -7.54 -0.36 0.08
CA ASN A 63 -7.44 0.24 1.39
C ASN A 63 -7.19 -0.87 2.44
N MET A 64 -6.10 -0.74 3.20
CA MET A 64 -5.76 -1.70 4.26
C MET A 64 -6.75 -1.64 5.42
N LEU A 65 -7.26 -0.46 5.71
CA LEU A 65 -8.21 -0.21 6.79
C LEU A 65 -9.43 0.52 6.24
N PRO A 66 -10.40 -0.19 5.63
CA PRO A 66 -11.61 0.44 5.12
C PRO A 66 -12.37 1.23 6.20
N GLY A 67 -12.72 2.47 5.90
CA GLY A 67 -13.40 3.37 6.82
C GLY A 67 -12.48 4.12 7.80
N TYR A 68 -11.16 4.03 7.63
CA TYR A 68 -10.19 4.72 8.49
C TYR A 68 -9.20 5.54 7.66
N LEU A 69 -8.87 6.71 8.20
CA LEU A 69 -7.82 7.59 7.69
C LEU A 69 -6.89 8.00 8.83
N LEU A 70 -5.65 8.25 8.50
CA LEU A 70 -4.69 8.85 9.41
C LEU A 70 -4.60 10.34 9.10
N VAL A 71 -4.74 11.19 10.11
CA VAL A 71 -4.60 12.64 9.99
C VAL A 71 -3.60 13.16 10.99
N GLU A 72 -2.63 13.91 10.51
CA GLU A 72 -1.69 14.63 11.36
C GLU A 72 -2.24 16.01 11.65
N CYS A 73 -2.61 16.24 12.89
CA CYS A 73 -3.20 17.50 13.32
C CYS A 73 -2.90 17.84 14.77
N HIS A 74 -3.05 19.11 15.07
CA HIS A 74 -3.14 19.58 16.45
C HIS A 74 -4.61 19.56 16.89
N LEU A 75 -4.93 18.67 17.81
CA LEU A 75 -6.30 18.52 18.29
C LEU A 75 -6.57 19.47 19.46
N CYS A 76 -7.50 20.36 19.26
CA CYS A 76 -7.99 21.31 20.28
C CYS A 76 -9.49 21.55 20.10
N ASP A 77 -10.07 22.33 20.99
CA ASP A 77 -11.51 22.64 20.95
C ASP A 77 -11.96 23.31 19.65
N GLU A 78 -11.04 23.96 18.95
CA GLU A 78 -11.31 24.61 17.66
C GLU A 78 -11.15 23.66 16.46
N SER A 79 -10.13 22.80 16.48
CA SER A 79 -9.85 21.87 15.37
C SER A 79 -10.75 20.64 15.38
N PHE A 80 -11.17 20.21 16.56
CA PHE A 80 -12.01 19.03 16.71
C PHE A 80 -13.32 19.10 15.88
N PRO A 81 -14.13 20.18 15.99
CA PRO A 81 -15.32 20.32 15.18
C PRO A 81 -15.03 20.49 13.69
N LEU A 82 -13.89 21.12 13.32
CA LEU A 82 -13.50 21.27 11.93
C LEU A 82 -13.31 19.92 11.22
N LEU A 83 -12.64 19.01 11.89
CA LEU A 83 -12.40 17.67 11.35
C LEU A 83 -13.64 16.77 11.43
N ARG A 84 -14.43 16.91 12.49
CA ARG A 84 -15.66 16.13 12.69
C ARG A 84 -16.75 16.49 11.70
N ASN A 85 -16.82 17.75 11.28
CA ASN A 85 -17.85 18.26 10.36
C ASN A 85 -17.53 18.00 8.88
N ILE A 86 -16.41 17.38 8.56
CA ILE A 86 -16.07 16.99 7.19
C ILE A 86 -17.13 16.01 6.66
N PRO A 87 -17.64 16.20 5.44
CA PRO A 87 -18.58 15.25 4.83
C PRO A 87 -18.02 13.83 4.82
N HIS A 88 -18.85 12.85 5.11
CA HIS A 88 -18.51 11.43 5.19
C HIS A 88 -17.64 11.02 6.39
N VAL A 89 -17.27 11.93 7.26
CA VAL A 89 -16.55 11.62 8.50
C VAL A 89 -17.57 11.29 9.60
N LEU A 90 -17.33 10.15 10.25
CA LEU A 90 -18.13 9.67 11.39
C LEU A 90 -17.62 10.18 12.73
N GLY A 91 -16.36 10.56 12.79
CA GLY A 91 -15.69 11.04 13.99
C GLY A 91 -14.30 10.47 14.16
N PHE A 92 -13.70 10.71 15.31
CA PHE A 92 -12.40 10.14 15.66
C PHE A 92 -12.53 8.77 16.30
N LEU A 93 -11.51 7.94 16.13
CA LEU A 93 -11.40 6.71 16.90
C LEU A 93 -10.99 7.05 18.34
N SER A 94 -11.84 6.73 19.29
CA SER A 94 -11.58 6.94 20.70
C SER A 94 -10.86 5.75 21.33
N GLY A 95 -10.05 6.02 22.36
CA GLY A 95 -9.17 5.03 22.96
C GLY A 95 -9.80 4.05 23.95
N GLY A 96 -11.12 3.85 23.93
CA GLY A 96 -11.78 2.87 24.80
C GLY A 96 -13.24 3.18 25.10
N LYS A 97 -13.90 2.25 25.79
CA LYS A 97 -15.34 2.32 26.07
C LYS A 97 -15.77 3.49 26.95
N THR A 98 -14.85 4.12 27.66
CA THR A 98 -15.14 5.18 28.64
C THR A 98 -14.50 6.53 28.33
N SER A 99 -13.64 6.61 27.31
CA SER A 99 -12.99 7.87 26.96
C SER A 99 -13.54 8.43 25.66
N SER A 100 -14.14 9.61 25.76
CA SER A 100 -14.64 10.38 24.60
C SER A 100 -13.51 11.07 23.82
N ALA A 101 -12.31 11.13 24.41
CA ALA A 101 -11.18 11.81 23.80
C ALA A 101 -10.49 10.93 22.75
N PRO A 102 -10.14 11.48 21.59
CA PRO A 102 -9.34 10.77 20.60
C PRO A 102 -7.97 10.41 21.14
N LYS A 103 -7.52 9.20 20.85
CA LYS A 103 -6.19 8.75 21.23
C LYS A 103 -5.22 8.99 20.08
N PRO A 104 -4.09 9.67 20.31
CA PRO A 104 -3.07 9.82 19.28
C PRO A 104 -2.41 8.49 18.95
N VAL A 105 -2.08 8.31 17.69
CA VAL A 105 -1.32 7.19 17.18
C VAL A 105 0.16 7.57 17.20
N SER A 106 1.02 6.66 17.64
CA SER A 106 2.44 6.92 17.66
C SER A 106 3.02 7.00 16.24
N GLN A 107 4.09 7.79 16.08
CA GLN A 107 4.79 7.89 14.81
C GLN A 107 5.31 6.53 14.33
N GLU A 108 5.68 5.65 15.26
CA GLU A 108 6.12 4.28 14.94
C GLU A 108 5.00 3.43 14.33
N GLU A 109 3.77 3.55 14.84
CA GLU A 109 2.61 2.85 14.29
C GLU A 109 2.26 3.37 12.89
N VAL A 110 2.33 4.69 12.68
CA VAL A 110 2.15 5.30 11.37
C VAL A 110 3.22 4.82 10.40
N ASN A 111 4.48 4.82 10.82
CA ASN A 111 5.60 4.36 9.99
C ASN A 111 5.46 2.87 9.62
N LYS A 112 4.97 2.04 10.53
CA LYS A 112 4.68 0.63 10.23
C LYS A 112 3.59 0.49 9.17
N LEU A 113 2.52 1.24 9.26
CA LEU A 113 1.44 1.23 8.27
C LEU A 113 1.92 1.73 6.90
N VAL A 114 2.67 2.81 6.87
CA VAL A 114 3.29 3.34 5.66
C VAL A 114 4.36 2.39 5.13
N GLY A 115 5.16 1.80 6.03
CA GLY A 115 6.20 0.82 5.68
C GLY A 115 5.63 -0.44 5.04
N ILE A 116 4.54 -0.97 5.54
CA ILE A 116 3.84 -2.12 4.94
C ILE A 116 3.34 -1.75 3.54
N ALA A 117 2.78 -0.56 3.35
CA ALA A 117 2.38 -0.07 2.04
C ALA A 117 3.58 0.08 1.10
N THR A 118 4.69 0.62 1.60
CA THR A 118 5.94 0.79 0.84
C THR A 118 6.60 -0.55 0.53
N GLU A 119 6.58 -1.51 1.46
CA GLU A 119 7.08 -2.87 1.22
C GLU A 119 6.22 -3.60 0.20
N SER A 120 4.91 -3.40 0.23
CA SER A 120 3.99 -3.94 -0.78
C SER A 120 4.26 -3.32 -2.16
N GLU A 121 4.51 -2.01 -2.22
CA GLU A 121 4.96 -1.31 -3.42
C GLU A 121 6.34 -1.79 -3.87
N ALA A 122 7.28 -1.94 -2.94
CA ALA A 122 8.61 -2.46 -3.23
C ALA A 122 8.57 -3.91 -3.69
N ARG A 123 7.66 -4.73 -3.17
CA ARG A 123 7.44 -6.11 -3.67
C ARG A 123 6.75 -6.15 -5.02
N ALA A 124 5.88 -5.19 -5.32
CA ALA A 124 5.28 -5.03 -6.64
C ALA A 124 6.26 -4.38 -7.63
N ALA A 125 7.13 -3.49 -7.14
CA ALA A 125 8.19 -2.81 -7.90
C ALA A 125 9.56 -3.49 -7.80
N SER A 126 9.83 -4.34 -6.83
CA SER A 126 10.89 -5.32 -6.94
C SER A 126 10.42 -6.34 -7.98
N GLU A 127 10.47 -5.90 -9.20
CA GLU A 127 10.80 -6.81 -10.26
C GLU A 127 11.93 -7.65 -9.70
N ILE A 128 11.62 -8.90 -9.42
CA ILE A 128 12.68 -9.88 -9.24
C ILE A 128 13.43 -9.82 -10.57
N THR A 129 14.48 -9.01 -10.58
CA THR A 129 15.25 -8.79 -11.79
C THR A 129 16.05 -10.06 -12.00
N PHE A 130 15.53 -10.92 -12.82
CA PHE A 130 16.23 -12.10 -13.24
C PHE A 130 17.31 -11.68 -14.25
N VAL A 131 18.49 -12.22 -14.08
CA VAL A 131 19.62 -11.99 -14.99
C VAL A 131 19.79 -13.22 -15.89
N VAL A 132 20.13 -12.97 -17.13
CA VAL A 132 20.47 -14.06 -18.07
C VAL A 132 21.63 -14.90 -17.52
N GLY A 133 21.44 -16.20 -17.43
CA GLY A 133 22.43 -17.14 -16.85
C GLY A 133 22.19 -17.48 -15.37
N GLU A 134 21.16 -16.88 -14.75
CA GLU A 134 20.82 -17.15 -13.35
C GLU A 134 20.05 -18.48 -13.21
N SER A 135 20.38 -19.24 -12.17
CA SER A 135 19.68 -20.47 -11.84
C SER A 135 18.37 -20.16 -11.12
N VAL A 136 17.30 -20.73 -11.61
CA VAL A 136 15.95 -20.55 -11.05
C VAL A 136 15.26 -21.90 -10.89
N LYS A 137 14.35 -21.97 -9.95
CA LYS A 137 13.50 -23.12 -9.69
C LYS A 137 12.07 -22.81 -10.11
N VAL A 138 11.45 -23.68 -10.86
CA VAL A 138 10.04 -23.58 -11.22
C VAL A 138 9.19 -23.98 -10.02
N VAL A 139 8.32 -23.09 -9.58
CA VAL A 139 7.47 -23.29 -8.38
C VAL A 139 5.99 -23.50 -8.70
N ASP A 140 5.58 -23.17 -9.91
CA ASP A 140 4.20 -23.30 -10.36
C ASP A 140 4.11 -23.88 -11.78
N GLY A 141 3.02 -24.58 -12.06
CA GLY A 141 2.74 -25.21 -13.35
C GLY A 141 3.17 -26.69 -13.43
N PRO A 142 3.07 -27.28 -14.63
CA PRO A 142 3.37 -28.71 -14.85
C PRO A 142 4.85 -29.05 -14.64
N PHE A 143 5.73 -28.07 -14.63
CA PHE A 143 7.18 -28.23 -14.45
C PHE A 143 7.66 -27.78 -13.07
N SER A 144 6.76 -27.63 -12.13
CA SER A 144 7.06 -27.32 -10.72
C SER A 144 8.07 -28.31 -10.13
N GLY A 145 9.10 -27.79 -9.48
CA GLY A 145 10.16 -28.59 -8.86
C GLY A 145 11.41 -28.77 -9.73
N PHE A 146 11.35 -28.44 -11.02
CA PHE A 146 12.51 -28.50 -11.89
C PHE A 146 13.37 -27.23 -11.78
N LYS A 147 14.66 -27.41 -11.93
CA LYS A 147 15.63 -26.32 -11.98
C LYS A 147 15.94 -25.96 -13.42
N GLY A 148 16.10 -24.70 -13.68
CA GLY A 148 16.45 -24.20 -14.99
C GLY A 148 17.38 -23.00 -14.95
N THR A 149 17.84 -22.58 -16.09
CA THR A 149 18.71 -21.42 -16.27
C THR A 149 17.98 -20.39 -17.12
N VAL A 150 18.00 -19.13 -16.72
CA VAL A 150 17.40 -18.04 -17.47
C VAL A 150 18.19 -17.78 -18.74
N GLN A 151 17.57 -17.91 -19.89
CA GLN A 151 18.15 -17.61 -21.21
C GLN A 151 17.82 -16.19 -21.68
N GLU A 152 16.62 -15.75 -21.43
CA GLU A 152 16.12 -14.45 -21.87
C GLU A 152 15.14 -13.88 -20.84
N VAL A 153 15.20 -12.57 -20.65
CA VAL A 153 14.32 -11.84 -19.74
C VAL A 153 13.53 -10.82 -20.55
N SER A 154 12.21 -10.95 -20.55
CA SER A 154 11.31 -9.96 -21.14
C SER A 154 10.66 -9.13 -20.05
N GLN A 155 11.23 -7.97 -19.79
CA GLN A 155 10.74 -7.04 -18.76
C GLN A 155 9.35 -6.48 -19.11
N GLU A 156 9.10 -6.23 -20.40
CA GLU A 156 7.81 -5.67 -20.84
C GLU A 156 6.64 -6.63 -20.64
N LYS A 157 6.88 -7.92 -20.80
CA LYS A 157 5.85 -8.96 -20.68
C LYS A 157 5.85 -9.67 -19.34
N HIS A 158 6.79 -9.32 -18.44
CA HIS A 158 7.03 -10.02 -17.17
C HIS A 158 7.18 -11.55 -17.35
N LYS A 159 7.85 -11.94 -18.40
CA LYS A 159 8.11 -13.34 -18.75
C LYS A 159 9.59 -13.63 -18.84
N LEU A 160 9.92 -14.85 -18.49
CA LEU A 160 11.27 -15.40 -18.58
C LEU A 160 11.28 -16.58 -19.53
N LYS A 161 12.32 -16.65 -20.35
CA LYS A 161 12.63 -17.85 -21.09
C LYS A 161 13.67 -18.64 -20.29
N VAL A 162 13.23 -19.73 -19.72
CA VAL A 162 14.05 -20.58 -18.85
C VAL A 162 14.30 -21.89 -19.56
N VAL A 163 15.54 -22.33 -19.60
CA VAL A 163 15.90 -23.66 -20.08
C VAL A 163 15.93 -24.63 -18.93
N VAL A 164 15.00 -25.55 -18.92
CA VAL A 164 14.87 -26.57 -17.90
C VAL A 164 15.42 -27.89 -18.43
N THR A 165 16.22 -28.59 -17.63
CA THR A 165 16.70 -29.91 -17.97
C THR A 165 15.70 -30.97 -17.54
N ILE A 166 15.04 -31.59 -18.52
CA ILE A 166 14.05 -32.64 -18.29
C ILE A 166 14.57 -33.90 -19.00
N PHE A 167 14.80 -34.98 -18.27
CA PHE A 167 15.32 -36.25 -18.78
C PHE A 167 16.58 -36.07 -19.66
N ASP A 168 17.56 -35.31 -19.16
CA ASP A 168 18.81 -34.98 -19.90
C ASP A 168 18.60 -34.18 -21.19
N ARG A 169 17.44 -33.61 -21.39
CA ARG A 169 17.12 -32.72 -22.51
C ARG A 169 16.90 -31.30 -22.04
N GLN A 170 17.55 -30.37 -22.69
CA GLN A 170 17.34 -28.95 -22.47
C GLN A 170 16.06 -28.50 -23.19
N THR A 171 15.06 -28.09 -22.42
CA THR A 171 13.77 -27.63 -22.95
C THR A 171 13.56 -26.17 -22.58
N PRO A 172 13.48 -25.26 -23.56
CA PRO A 172 13.17 -23.88 -23.29
C PRO A 172 11.68 -23.73 -22.93
N LEU A 173 11.40 -23.08 -21.81
CA LEU A 173 10.06 -22.78 -21.32
C LEU A 173 9.89 -21.28 -21.13
N GLU A 174 8.75 -20.77 -21.52
CA GLU A 174 8.35 -19.40 -21.24
C GLU A 174 7.48 -19.37 -19.99
N LEU A 175 7.99 -18.75 -18.93
CA LEU A 175 7.37 -18.71 -17.61
C LEU A 175 7.23 -17.25 -17.14
N GLY A 176 6.16 -16.98 -16.38
CA GLY A 176 6.00 -15.70 -15.70
C GLY A 176 6.92 -15.57 -14.49
N TYR A 177 7.23 -14.34 -14.09
CA TYR A 177 8.07 -14.06 -12.92
C TYR A 177 7.55 -14.69 -11.62
N ASN A 178 6.25 -14.89 -11.52
CA ASN A 178 5.59 -15.52 -10.39
C ASN A 178 5.66 -17.06 -10.39
N GLN A 179 6.09 -17.66 -11.48
CA GLN A 179 6.19 -19.12 -11.64
C GLN A 179 7.58 -19.68 -11.36
N VAL A 180 8.54 -18.81 -11.16
CA VAL A 180 9.94 -19.15 -10.88
C VAL A 180 10.43 -18.42 -9.64
N GLU A 181 11.32 -19.07 -8.92
CA GLU A 181 11.97 -18.54 -7.72
C GLU A 181 13.49 -18.63 -7.92
N LYS A 182 14.22 -17.62 -7.44
CA LYS A 182 15.68 -17.67 -7.42
C LYS A 182 16.17 -18.77 -6.49
N GLU A 183 17.14 -19.52 -6.94
CA GLU A 183 17.77 -20.55 -6.12
C GLU A 183 18.78 -19.97 -5.14
#